data_60b733a409426a8946b22a6b916038a3
#
_entry.id   60b733a409426a8946b22a6b916038a3
#
_cell.length_a   1.000
_cell.length_b   1.000
_cell.length_c   1.000
_cell.angle_alpha   90.00
_cell.angle_beta   90.00
_cell.angle_gamma   90.00
#
_symmetry.space_group_name_H-M   'P 1'
#
loop_
_entity.id
_entity.type
_entity.pdbx_description
1 polymer ?
#
loop_
_entity_poly.entity_id
_entity_poly.type
_entity_poly.pdbx_seq_one_letter_code
_entity_poly.pdbx_strand_id
1 'polypeptide(L)'
;MTLLPTSISLTNAMRTWLSRIKAILLGLFVASLFLVSFYLLIVLNWSYSDGDRTGYLQKFSRKGWFCKTYEGELAMTTVPGVAPTVWSFSVWNDGVATKINGMLGKRVVLHYREYRGIPGDCFGETDYFVDGVEVVAE
;
A
#
# COMPACT_ATOMS: atom_id res chain seq x y z
N MET A 1 47.37 -39.18 38.02
CA MET A 1 47.07 -39.38 36.56
C MET A 1 45.65 -38.92 36.32
N THR A 2 45.53 -37.61 36.01
CA THR A 2 44.25 -36.89 35.97
C THR A 2 43.97 -36.57 34.50
N LEU A 3 43.03 -37.24 33.91
CA LEU A 3 42.65 -37.02 32.53
C LEU A 3 41.16 -36.70 32.42
N LEU A 4 40.92 -35.45 31.95
CA LEU A 4 39.85 -34.94 31.14
C LEU A 4 38.47 -34.64 31.75
N PRO A 5 38.19 -33.32 31.83
CA PRO A 5 36.86 -32.81 31.55
C PRO A 5 36.85 -31.75 30.44
N THR A 6 37.64 -31.89 29.38
CA THR A 6 37.73 -30.85 28.33
C THR A 6 36.65 -30.94 27.27
N SER A 7 36.07 -32.10 26.98
CA SER A 7 35.04 -32.27 25.94
C SER A 7 33.65 -31.77 26.35
N ILE A 8 33.27 -31.96 27.60
CA ILE A 8 31.94 -31.55 28.14
C ILE A 8 31.84 -30.02 28.25
N SER A 9 32.94 -29.35 28.54
CA SER A 9 33.02 -27.88 28.67
C SER A 9 32.83 -27.19 27.30
N LEU A 10 33.45 -27.74 26.25
CA LEU A 10 33.34 -27.18 24.88
C LEU A 10 31.94 -27.33 24.30
N THR A 11 31.26 -28.44 24.54
CA THR A 11 29.89 -28.65 24.08
C THR A 11 28.90 -27.72 24.77
N ASN A 12 29.08 -27.46 26.06
CA ASN A 12 28.24 -26.53 26.81
C ASN A 12 28.49 -25.07 26.39
N ALA A 13 29.75 -24.69 26.16
CA ALA A 13 30.10 -23.35 25.66
C ALA A 13 29.49 -23.12 24.23
N MET A 14 29.58 -24.12 23.38
CA MET A 14 29.00 -24.04 22.02
C MET A 14 27.47 -23.97 22.07
N ARG A 15 26.83 -24.69 22.96
CA ARG A 15 25.38 -24.67 23.17
C ARG A 15 24.89 -23.31 23.67
N THR A 16 25.58 -22.71 24.61
CA THR A 16 25.28 -21.35 25.12
C THR A 16 25.54 -20.28 24.07
N TRP A 17 26.57 -20.41 23.27
CA TRP A 17 26.84 -19.50 22.13
C TRP A 17 25.76 -19.56 21.08
N LEU A 18 25.36 -20.78 20.66
CA LEU A 18 24.26 -20.99 19.71
C LEU A 18 22.92 -20.45 20.24
N SER A 19 22.62 -20.61 21.53
CA SER A 19 21.38 -20.06 22.10
C SER A 19 21.37 -18.51 22.11
N ARG A 20 22.54 -17.89 22.38
CA ARG A 20 22.68 -16.43 22.28
C ARG A 20 22.48 -15.92 20.88
N ILE A 21 23.06 -16.59 19.87
CA ILE A 21 22.84 -16.22 18.45
C ILE A 21 21.37 -16.34 18.10
N LYS A 22 20.70 -17.43 18.46
CA LYS A 22 19.26 -17.60 18.21
C LYS A 22 18.43 -16.48 18.87
N ALA A 23 18.77 -16.13 20.11
CA ALA A 23 18.10 -15.05 20.82
C ALA A 23 18.33 -13.68 20.15
N ILE A 24 19.53 -13.40 19.67
CA ILE A 24 19.86 -12.17 18.93
C ILE A 24 19.10 -12.14 17.58
N LEU A 25 19.12 -13.23 16.82
CA LEU A 25 18.40 -13.31 15.55
C LEU A 25 16.90 -13.15 15.74
N LEU A 26 16.33 -13.78 16.77
CA LEU A 26 14.92 -13.60 17.11
C LEU A 26 14.62 -12.16 17.51
N GLY A 27 15.48 -11.54 18.32
CA GLY A 27 15.35 -10.13 18.71
C GLY A 27 15.40 -9.19 17.51
N LEU A 28 16.33 -9.40 16.59
CA LEU A 28 16.43 -8.62 15.34
C LEU A 28 15.20 -8.82 14.45
N PHE A 29 14.70 -10.04 14.36
CA PHE A 29 13.49 -10.34 13.60
C PHE A 29 12.26 -9.61 14.18
N VAL A 30 12.06 -9.70 15.49
CA VAL A 30 10.96 -8.99 16.16
C VAL A 30 11.11 -7.47 16.01
N ALA A 31 12.32 -6.93 16.18
CA ALA A 31 12.58 -5.51 15.98
C ALA A 31 12.28 -5.06 14.54
N SER A 32 12.64 -5.87 13.53
CA SER A 32 12.33 -5.56 12.14
C SER A 32 10.82 -5.54 11.87
N LEU A 33 10.06 -6.47 12.43
CA LEU A 33 8.60 -6.47 12.33
C LEU A 33 7.98 -5.21 12.98
N PHE A 34 8.49 -4.78 14.12
CA PHE A 34 8.05 -3.54 14.76
C PHE A 34 8.32 -2.32 13.90
N LEU A 35 9.52 -2.22 13.33
CA LEU A 35 9.89 -1.10 12.44
C LEU A 35 9.01 -1.06 11.18
N VAL A 36 8.78 -2.20 10.55
CA VAL A 36 7.90 -2.29 9.37
C VAL A 36 6.46 -1.91 9.73
N SER A 37 5.94 -2.43 10.85
CA SER A 37 4.59 -2.10 11.30
C SER A 37 4.44 -0.61 11.61
N PHE A 38 5.42 -0.02 12.27
CA PHE A 38 5.44 1.41 12.60
C PHE A 38 5.52 2.28 11.34
N TYR A 39 6.36 1.88 10.38
CA TYR A 39 6.44 2.54 9.08
C TYR A 39 5.09 2.52 8.34
N LEU A 40 4.44 1.34 8.26
CA LEU A 40 3.14 1.20 7.61
C LEU A 40 2.05 2.03 8.31
N LEU A 41 2.05 2.07 9.65
CA LEU A 41 1.12 2.90 10.40
C LEU A 41 1.27 4.38 10.03
N ILE A 42 2.50 4.89 9.90
CA ILE A 42 2.73 6.27 9.50
C ILE A 42 2.25 6.50 8.07
N VAL A 43 2.73 5.69 7.12
CA VAL A 43 2.46 5.89 5.69
C VAL A 43 0.97 5.77 5.35
N LEU A 44 0.25 4.84 5.98
CA LEU A 44 -1.18 4.63 5.72
C LEU A 44 -2.10 5.63 6.42
N ASN A 45 -1.63 6.28 7.49
CA ASN A 45 -2.44 7.26 8.23
C ASN A 45 -2.12 8.72 7.89
N TRP A 46 -0.99 8.98 7.24
CA TRP A 46 -0.57 10.32 6.89
C TRP A 46 -0.66 10.54 5.37
N SER A 47 -1.71 11.22 4.92
CA SER A 47 -1.82 11.64 3.52
C SER A 47 -0.83 12.78 3.24
N TYR A 48 -0.16 12.72 2.09
CA TYR A 48 0.74 13.76 1.62
C TYR A 48 -0.04 14.97 1.08
N SER A 49 -1.11 14.73 0.35
CA SER A 49 -2.02 15.76 -0.13
C SER A 49 -3.44 15.20 -0.27
N ASP A 50 -4.42 16.08 -0.30
CA ASP A 50 -5.81 15.80 -0.59
C ASP A 50 -6.38 16.85 -1.54
N GLY A 51 -7.41 16.48 -2.27
CA GLY A 51 -8.04 17.39 -3.22
C GLY A 51 -9.12 16.72 -4.07
N ASP A 52 -9.59 17.50 -5.03
CA ASP A 52 -10.65 17.08 -5.94
C ASP A 52 -10.18 17.12 -7.39
N ARG A 53 -10.61 16.13 -8.18
CA ARG A 53 -10.38 16.12 -9.63
C ARG A 53 -11.67 15.88 -10.36
N THR A 54 -11.90 16.68 -11.41
CA THR A 54 -13.09 16.59 -12.26
C THR A 54 -12.70 16.06 -13.62
N GLY A 55 -13.50 15.14 -14.13
CA GLY A 55 -13.29 14.58 -15.46
C GLY A 55 -14.36 13.55 -15.82
N TYR A 56 -14.17 12.90 -16.96
CA TYR A 56 -15.00 11.79 -17.40
C TYR A 56 -14.38 10.46 -16.94
N LEU A 57 -15.15 9.65 -16.25
CA LEU A 57 -14.72 8.34 -15.81
C LEU A 57 -14.72 7.37 -16.99
N GLN A 58 -13.52 6.98 -17.45
CA GLN A 58 -13.37 6.15 -18.64
C GLN A 58 -13.29 4.67 -18.35
N LYS A 59 -12.59 4.32 -17.27
CA LYS A 59 -12.33 2.93 -16.94
C LYS A 59 -12.34 2.74 -15.43
N PHE A 60 -12.88 1.61 -15.02
CA PHE A 60 -12.82 1.16 -13.65
C PHE A 60 -12.77 -0.37 -13.63
N SER A 61 -11.80 -0.95 -12.95
CA SER A 61 -11.58 -2.39 -12.93
C SER A 61 -10.98 -2.86 -11.63
N ARG A 62 -11.19 -4.12 -11.32
CA ARG A 62 -10.52 -4.78 -10.19
C ARG A 62 -9.38 -5.62 -10.74
N LYS A 63 -8.14 -5.32 -10.32
CA LYS A 63 -6.92 -5.99 -10.79
C LYS A 63 -6.11 -6.55 -9.63
N GLY A 64 -5.15 -7.40 -9.94
CA GLY A 64 -4.16 -7.95 -9.02
C GLY A 64 -4.14 -9.48 -9.01
N TRP A 65 -2.96 -10.02 -8.76
CA TRP A 65 -2.74 -11.47 -8.68
C TRP A 65 -3.04 -12.01 -7.28
N PHE A 66 -2.32 -11.52 -6.28
CA PHE A 66 -2.52 -11.90 -4.88
C PHE A 66 -3.43 -10.91 -4.16
N CYS A 67 -3.15 -9.63 -4.31
CA CYS A 67 -3.93 -8.54 -3.75
C CYS A 67 -4.77 -7.94 -4.88
N LYS A 68 -6.09 -7.94 -4.73
CA LYS A 68 -6.99 -7.33 -5.71
C LYS A 68 -7.36 -5.94 -5.25
N THR A 69 -6.99 -4.95 -6.06
CA THR A 69 -7.28 -3.53 -5.85
C THR A 69 -8.23 -3.00 -6.92
N TYR A 70 -8.95 -1.96 -6.62
CA TYR A 70 -9.79 -1.25 -7.60
C TYR A 70 -8.99 -0.12 -8.20
N GLU A 71 -8.92 -0.10 -9.54
CA GLU A 71 -8.15 0.86 -10.32
C GLU A 71 -9.04 1.53 -11.35
N GLY A 72 -8.95 2.85 -11.44
CA GLY A 72 -9.74 3.66 -12.37
C GLY A 72 -8.90 4.65 -13.14
N GLU A 73 -9.48 5.13 -14.24
CA GLU A 73 -8.90 6.14 -15.11
C GLU A 73 -9.93 7.25 -15.35
N LEU A 74 -9.53 8.48 -15.01
CA LEU A 74 -10.31 9.69 -15.22
C LEU A 74 -9.69 10.50 -16.34
N ALA A 75 -10.46 10.77 -17.41
CA ALA A 75 -10.06 11.70 -18.45
C ALA A 75 -10.40 13.13 -17.99
N MET A 76 -9.37 13.89 -17.67
CA MET A 76 -9.54 15.30 -17.35
C MET A 76 -9.83 16.08 -18.63
N THR A 77 -10.87 16.90 -18.59
CA THR A 77 -11.22 17.75 -19.74
C THR A 77 -10.15 18.81 -19.95
N THR A 78 -9.58 18.78 -21.13
CA THR A 78 -8.63 19.79 -21.61
C THR A 78 -9.28 20.70 -22.65
N VAL A 79 -8.57 21.72 -23.07
CA VAL A 79 -8.97 22.67 -24.10
C VAL A 79 -9.33 21.92 -25.42
N PRO A 80 -10.36 22.34 -26.18
CA PRO A 80 -10.71 21.74 -27.46
C PRO A 80 -9.49 21.66 -28.39
N GLY A 81 -9.23 20.46 -28.94
CA GLY A 81 -8.11 20.20 -29.85
C GLY A 81 -6.85 19.61 -29.19
N VAL A 82 -6.83 19.45 -27.87
CA VAL A 82 -5.74 18.78 -27.15
C VAL A 82 -6.21 17.43 -26.63
N ALA A 83 -5.35 16.41 -26.72
CA ALA A 83 -5.66 15.09 -26.20
C ALA A 83 -5.93 15.16 -24.68
N PRO A 84 -6.97 14.48 -24.16
CA PRO A 84 -7.29 14.50 -22.74
C PRO A 84 -6.15 13.87 -21.94
N THR A 85 -5.79 14.50 -20.82
CA THR A 85 -4.87 13.91 -19.86
C THR A 85 -5.60 12.86 -19.04
N VAL A 86 -5.10 11.64 -19.07
CA VAL A 86 -5.65 10.55 -18.26
C VAL A 86 -4.97 10.55 -16.91
N TRP A 87 -5.77 10.53 -15.85
CA TRP A 87 -5.32 10.39 -14.48
C TRP A 87 -5.77 9.06 -13.90
N SER A 88 -4.81 8.26 -13.43
CA SER A 88 -5.05 6.96 -12.82
C SER A 88 -5.16 7.09 -11.31
N PHE A 89 -6.06 6.31 -10.72
CA PHE A 89 -6.33 6.31 -9.29
C PHE A 89 -6.70 4.92 -8.78
N SER A 90 -6.48 4.71 -7.49
CA SER A 90 -6.85 3.49 -6.77
C SER A 90 -8.02 3.75 -5.81
N VAL A 91 -8.74 2.70 -5.39
CA VAL A 91 -9.84 2.79 -4.42
C VAL A 91 -9.73 1.66 -3.41
N TRP A 92 -9.79 2.00 -2.12
CA TRP A 92 -9.75 1.01 -1.04
C TRP A 92 -11.15 0.54 -0.59
N ASN A 93 -12.11 1.45 -0.63
CA ASN A 93 -13.43 1.21 -0.07
C ASN A 93 -14.37 0.58 -1.11
N ASP A 94 -14.90 -0.61 -0.82
CA ASP A 94 -15.84 -1.32 -1.70
C ASP A 94 -17.12 -0.52 -1.97
N GLY A 95 -17.60 0.25 -1.01
CA GLY A 95 -18.79 1.10 -1.18
C GLY A 95 -18.53 2.26 -2.15
N VAL A 96 -17.34 2.88 -2.10
CA VAL A 96 -16.93 3.90 -3.05
C VAL A 96 -16.71 3.28 -4.42
N ALA A 97 -16.06 2.11 -4.48
CA ALA A 97 -15.86 1.38 -5.73
C ALA A 97 -17.18 1.04 -6.45
N THR A 98 -18.19 0.62 -5.69
CA THR A 98 -19.53 0.34 -6.25
C THR A 98 -20.19 1.60 -6.81
N LYS A 99 -20.09 2.73 -6.11
CA LYS A 99 -20.59 4.02 -6.59
C LYS A 99 -19.89 4.45 -7.88
N ILE A 100 -18.55 4.40 -7.89
CA ILE A 100 -17.73 4.75 -9.06
C ILE A 100 -18.12 3.88 -10.26
N ASN A 101 -18.27 2.57 -10.08
CA ASN A 101 -18.64 1.66 -11.15
C ASN A 101 -20.01 2.01 -11.78
N GLY A 102 -20.95 2.51 -10.98
CA GLY A 102 -22.26 3.00 -11.48
C GLY A 102 -22.22 4.35 -12.22
N MET A 103 -21.06 5.01 -12.23
CA MET A 103 -20.87 6.33 -12.82
C MET A 103 -19.94 6.32 -14.05
N LEU A 104 -19.63 5.14 -14.59
CA LEU A 104 -18.82 5.01 -15.81
C LEU A 104 -19.42 5.80 -16.97
N GLY A 105 -18.57 6.52 -17.68
CA GLY A 105 -18.95 7.38 -18.80
C GLY A 105 -19.57 8.72 -18.41
N LYS A 106 -19.74 8.99 -17.11
CA LYS A 106 -20.27 10.27 -16.62
C LYS A 106 -19.15 11.23 -16.24
N ARG A 107 -19.48 12.52 -16.21
CA ARG A 107 -18.62 13.55 -15.65
C ARG A 107 -18.78 13.56 -14.15
N VAL A 108 -17.67 13.37 -13.44
CA VAL A 108 -17.63 13.22 -11.97
C VAL A 108 -16.58 14.13 -11.34
N VAL A 109 -16.78 14.43 -10.07
CA VAL A 109 -15.77 14.94 -9.16
C VAL A 109 -15.32 13.78 -8.29
N LEU A 110 -14.04 13.51 -8.26
CA LEU A 110 -13.40 12.51 -7.41
C LEU A 110 -12.64 13.20 -6.29
N HIS A 111 -13.00 12.89 -5.04
CA HIS A 111 -12.24 13.29 -3.87
C HIS A 111 -11.12 12.28 -3.64
N TYR A 112 -9.88 12.73 -3.59
CA TYR A 112 -8.72 11.85 -3.45
C TYR A 112 -7.80 12.28 -2.33
N ARG A 113 -7.06 11.33 -1.82
CA ARG A 113 -5.89 11.51 -0.96
C ARG A 113 -4.68 10.86 -1.61
N GLU A 114 -3.57 11.59 -1.60
CA GLU A 114 -2.28 11.08 -2.07
C GLU A 114 -1.50 10.52 -0.89
N TYR A 115 -1.02 9.29 -1.04
CA TYR A 115 -0.15 8.63 -0.08
C TYR A 115 1.17 8.29 -0.76
N ARG A 116 2.28 8.73 -0.20
CA ARG A 116 3.61 8.48 -0.73
C ARG A 116 4.33 7.42 0.07
N GLY A 117 5.03 6.51 -0.63
CA GLY A 117 5.85 5.49 0.00
C GLY A 117 5.09 4.25 0.47
N ILE A 118 3.88 4.02 -0.03
CA ILE A 118 3.18 2.75 0.19
C ILE A 118 3.97 1.65 -0.52
N PRO A 119 4.38 0.59 0.18
CA PRO A 119 5.18 -0.47 -0.43
C PRO A 119 4.30 -1.44 -1.22
N GLY A 120 4.62 -1.60 -2.52
CA GLY A 120 4.03 -2.61 -3.40
C GLY A 120 2.58 -2.35 -3.80
N ASP A 121 2.10 -3.15 -4.74
CA ASP A 121 0.80 -2.96 -5.42
C ASP A 121 -0.40 -3.56 -4.65
N CYS A 122 -0.18 -4.09 -3.44
CA CYS A 122 -1.24 -4.68 -2.63
C CYS A 122 -2.23 -3.66 -2.05
N PHE A 123 -1.83 -2.41 -1.99
CA PHE A 123 -2.70 -1.33 -1.51
C PHE A 123 -3.33 -0.54 -2.65
N GLY A 124 -2.72 -0.54 -3.83
CA GLY A 124 -3.11 0.18 -5.03
C GLY A 124 -1.93 0.32 -5.98
N GLU A 125 -2.21 0.43 -7.27
CA GLU A 125 -1.16 0.65 -8.29
C GLU A 125 -0.73 2.13 -8.37
N THR A 126 -1.46 3.03 -7.72
CA THR A 126 -1.20 4.48 -7.74
C THR A 126 -1.03 5.03 -6.34
N ASP A 127 -0.40 6.20 -6.23
CA ASP A 127 -0.30 6.95 -4.98
C ASP A 127 -1.61 7.70 -4.62
N TYR A 128 -2.57 7.75 -5.55
CA TYR A 128 -3.82 8.48 -5.41
C TYR A 128 -4.98 7.55 -5.06
N PHE A 129 -5.56 7.74 -3.90
CA PHE A 129 -6.66 6.91 -3.40
C PHE A 129 -7.94 7.73 -3.30
N VAL A 130 -8.94 7.33 -4.08
CA VAL A 130 -10.25 8.00 -4.11
C VAL A 130 -11.11 7.46 -2.97
N ASP A 131 -11.64 8.38 -2.17
CA ASP A 131 -12.53 8.11 -1.05
C ASP A 131 -13.94 8.68 -1.21
N GLY A 132 -14.17 9.48 -2.25
CA GLY A 132 -15.49 10.03 -2.57
C GLY A 132 -15.69 10.26 -4.06
N VAL A 133 -16.95 10.18 -4.51
CA VAL A 133 -17.35 10.47 -5.88
C VAL A 133 -18.69 11.17 -5.90
N GLU A 134 -18.78 12.22 -6.70
CA GLU A 134 -20.01 12.98 -6.96
C GLU A 134 -20.21 13.17 -8.47
N VAL A 135 -21.44 13.13 -8.93
CA VAL A 135 -21.79 13.43 -10.32
C VAL A 135 -21.90 14.94 -10.47
N VAL A 136 -21.25 15.48 -11.49
CA VAL A 136 -21.46 16.89 -11.87
C VAL A 136 -22.81 16.98 -12.54
N ALA A 137 -23.75 17.70 -11.93
CA ALA A 137 -25.01 18.05 -12.57
C ALA A 137 -24.71 18.98 -13.76
N GLU A 138 -25.14 18.58 -14.96
CA GLU A 138 -25.10 19.43 -16.16
C GLU A 138 -26.20 20.47 -16.10
#